data_dfe732eaffa48390b79e4e0559a09609
#
_entry.id   dfe732eaffa48390b79e4e0559a09609
#
_cell.length_a   1.000
_cell.length_b   1.000
_cell.length_c   1.000
_cell.angle_alpha   90.00
_cell.angle_beta   90.00
_cell.angle_gamma   90.00
#
_symmetry.space_group_name_H-M   'P 1'
#
loop_
_entity.id
_entity.type
_entity.pdbx_description
1 polymer ?
#
loop_
_entity_poly.entity_id
_entity_poly.type
_entity_poly.pdbx_seq_one_letter_code
_entity_poly.pdbx_strand_id
1 'polypeptide(L)'
;MRLLITGGAGFIGSAYTKKLIAQGDEVIVYDALTYAGNLDNLKEVEENHSYKFIHGNVCDLKKLDETIDGCDGVVHFAAESHVDRSIADPSPFIETNCTGTANLCELVLKNKIEKYVHISTDEVYGSIGNKIGEGSFTEEDPLRPSSPYSATKAAADLIALSYHHTHGLPVSIIRPSNNYGPNQFPEKIIPLFITNLLEGKPVPLYGDGLNIRDWCNVEDTCEAIDTVLKKGEKGCVYNAGAGNEKTNLELAEKLIELCDADKSLIQKTTDRAGHDRRYSINSNLIHQLGWHPECDFEKGLEKTVEWYKQNRQWWEPLRDSSQ
;
A
#
# COMPACT_ATOMS: atom_id res chain seq x y z
N MET A 1 -7.02 16.41 14.35
CA MET A 1 -5.92 15.68 15.03
C MET A 1 -4.59 16.13 14.43
N ARG A 2 -3.50 15.98 15.17
CA ARG A 2 -2.13 16.11 14.63
C ARG A 2 -1.55 14.72 14.40
N LEU A 3 -1.31 14.36 13.15
CA LEU A 3 -0.96 13.00 12.75
C LEU A 3 0.44 12.94 12.12
N LEU A 4 1.23 11.97 12.53
CA LEU A 4 2.47 11.59 11.85
C LEU A 4 2.17 10.52 10.80
N ILE A 5 2.47 10.82 9.55
CA ILE A 5 2.30 9.91 8.41
C ILE A 5 3.68 9.52 7.89
N THR A 6 4.17 8.34 8.25
CA THR A 6 5.44 7.84 7.70
C THR A 6 5.20 7.19 6.34
N GLY A 7 6.10 7.40 5.38
CA GLY A 7 5.88 6.95 4.00
C GLY A 7 4.81 7.77 3.28
N GLY A 8 4.53 8.99 3.76
CA GLY A 8 3.46 9.84 3.25
C GLY A 8 3.71 10.46 1.87
N ALA A 9 4.93 10.38 1.33
CA ALA A 9 5.24 10.76 -0.05
C ALA A 9 5.06 9.61 -1.06
N GLY A 10 4.78 8.39 -0.59
CA GLY A 10 4.44 7.23 -1.42
C GLY A 10 3.00 7.28 -1.95
N PHE A 11 2.59 6.26 -2.69
CA PHE A 11 1.28 6.15 -3.35
C PHE A 11 0.10 6.29 -2.37
N ILE A 12 -0.11 5.30 -1.48
CA ILE A 12 -1.27 5.30 -0.57
C ILE A 12 -1.11 6.40 0.49
N GLY A 13 0.12 6.59 1.01
CA GLY A 13 0.42 7.61 2.03
C GLY A 13 0.10 9.03 1.58
N SER A 14 0.39 9.38 0.31
CA SER A 14 0.09 10.72 -0.23
C SER A 14 -1.42 10.94 -0.45
N ALA A 15 -2.13 9.91 -0.93
CA ALA A 15 -3.59 9.97 -1.05
C ALA A 15 -4.25 10.18 0.33
N TYR A 16 -3.78 9.43 1.35
CA TYR A 16 -4.28 9.58 2.71
C TYR A 16 -3.91 10.93 3.34
N THR A 17 -2.69 11.43 3.11
CA THR A 17 -2.27 12.77 3.55
C THR A 17 -3.21 13.86 3.00
N LYS A 18 -3.49 13.83 1.69
CA LYS A 18 -4.41 14.79 1.05
C LYS A 18 -5.81 14.72 1.66
N LYS A 19 -6.32 13.51 1.90
CA LYS A 19 -7.62 13.29 2.57
C LYS A 19 -7.67 13.92 3.97
N LEU A 20 -6.67 13.65 4.81
CA LEU A 20 -6.61 14.19 6.19
C LEU A 20 -6.59 15.72 6.20
N ILE A 21 -5.79 16.34 5.33
CA ILE A 21 -5.73 17.81 5.21
C ILE A 21 -7.08 18.38 4.77
N ALA A 22 -7.77 17.72 3.83
CA ALA A 22 -9.11 18.12 3.40
C ALA A 22 -10.16 17.99 4.51
N GLN A 23 -9.94 17.09 5.49
CA GLN A 23 -10.77 16.95 6.69
C GLN A 23 -10.44 17.98 7.79
N GLY A 24 -9.36 18.75 7.64
CA GLY A 24 -8.94 19.77 8.61
C GLY A 24 -7.96 19.27 9.67
N ASP A 25 -7.35 18.09 9.46
CA ASP A 25 -6.31 17.57 10.32
C ASP A 25 -4.95 18.22 10.04
N GLU A 26 -4.08 18.29 11.05
CA GLU A 26 -2.68 18.68 10.92
C GLU A 26 -1.84 17.43 10.61
N VAL A 27 -1.05 17.47 9.55
CA VAL A 27 -0.31 16.32 9.07
C VAL A 27 1.19 16.61 8.97
N ILE A 28 1.98 15.78 9.62
CA ILE A 28 3.43 15.73 9.45
C ILE A 28 3.75 14.49 8.60
N VAL A 29 4.21 14.69 7.37
CA VAL A 29 4.74 13.63 6.52
C VAL A 29 6.20 13.41 6.84
N TYR A 30 6.56 12.17 7.19
CA TYR A 30 7.93 11.74 7.42
C TYR A 30 8.31 10.66 6.40
N ASP A 31 9.20 10.99 5.46
CA ASP A 31 9.53 10.11 4.34
C ASP A 31 11.02 10.17 4.00
N ALA A 32 11.61 9.04 3.69
CA ALA A 32 13.01 8.94 3.31
C ALA A 32 13.27 9.29 1.84
N LEU A 33 12.19 9.48 1.05
CA LEU A 33 12.25 9.71 -0.39
C LEU A 33 13.13 8.68 -1.11
N THR A 34 12.92 7.40 -0.76
CA THR A 34 13.53 6.28 -1.51
C THR A 34 12.88 6.20 -2.90
N TYR A 35 13.11 5.14 -3.65
CA TYR A 35 12.72 5.07 -5.06
C TYR A 35 11.25 5.38 -5.38
N ALA A 36 10.32 5.08 -4.45
CA ALA A 36 8.88 5.30 -4.64
C ALA A 36 8.32 6.54 -3.92
N GLY A 37 9.14 7.19 -3.09
CA GLY A 37 8.78 8.45 -2.43
C GLY A 37 8.93 9.63 -3.38
N ASN A 38 7.83 10.37 -3.64
CA ASN A 38 7.83 11.48 -4.58
C ASN A 38 7.01 12.66 -4.03
N LEU A 39 7.65 13.82 -3.83
CA LEU A 39 6.98 15.02 -3.32
C LEU A 39 5.94 15.60 -4.29
N ASP A 40 6.07 15.32 -5.60
CA ASP A 40 5.05 15.72 -6.56
C ASP A 40 3.67 15.11 -6.25
N ASN A 41 3.62 14.00 -5.51
CA ASN A 41 2.37 13.40 -5.03
C ASN A 41 1.63 14.31 -4.03
N LEU A 42 2.33 15.24 -3.40
CA LEU A 42 1.84 16.12 -2.33
C LEU A 42 1.77 17.59 -2.75
N LYS A 43 2.06 17.88 -4.02
CA LYS A 43 2.10 19.26 -4.54
C LYS A 43 0.81 20.04 -4.30
N GLU A 44 -0.34 19.38 -4.35
CA GLU A 44 -1.65 20.00 -4.11
C GLU A 44 -1.81 20.56 -2.69
N VAL A 45 -1.03 20.06 -1.73
CA VAL A 45 -1.12 20.41 -0.31
C VAL A 45 0.15 21.07 0.23
N GLU A 46 1.18 21.28 -0.59
CA GLU A 46 2.49 21.76 -0.13
C GLU A 46 2.42 23.14 0.53
N GLU A 47 1.53 24.00 0.07
CA GLU A 47 1.32 25.37 0.63
C GLU A 47 0.27 25.39 1.77
N ASN A 48 -0.31 24.25 2.14
CA ASN A 48 -1.32 24.21 3.19
C ASN A 48 -0.66 24.33 4.57
N HIS A 49 -1.13 25.25 5.40
CA HIS A 49 -0.58 25.50 6.74
C HIS A 49 -0.69 24.30 7.70
N SER A 50 -1.60 23.35 7.43
CA SER A 50 -1.75 22.11 8.20
C SER A 50 -0.86 20.98 7.70
N TYR A 51 -0.04 21.20 6.65
CA TYR A 51 0.91 20.26 6.09
C TYR A 51 2.34 20.61 6.47
N LYS A 52 3.10 19.59 6.85
CA LYS A 52 4.56 19.71 7.06
C LYS A 52 5.26 18.46 6.52
N PHE A 53 6.31 18.67 5.74
CA PHE A 53 7.19 17.60 5.31
C PHE A 53 8.50 17.57 6.10
N ILE A 54 8.92 16.37 6.51
CA ILE A 54 10.21 16.10 7.13
C ILE A 54 10.87 14.92 6.40
N HIS A 55 11.99 15.19 5.72
CA HIS A 55 12.82 14.15 5.13
C HIS A 55 13.48 13.33 6.25
N GLY A 56 13.22 12.01 6.32
CA GLY A 56 13.82 11.15 7.34
C GLY A 56 13.49 9.67 7.15
N ASN A 57 14.36 8.81 7.67
CA ASN A 57 14.21 7.36 7.63
C ASN A 57 13.65 6.85 8.96
N VAL A 58 12.69 5.94 8.94
CA VAL A 58 12.09 5.33 10.15
C VAL A 58 13.10 4.54 11.00
N CYS A 59 14.27 4.24 10.44
CA CYS A 59 15.40 3.66 11.16
C CYS A 59 16.27 4.72 11.89
N ASP A 60 16.10 6.01 11.62
CA ASP A 60 16.72 7.10 12.39
C ASP A 60 15.89 7.42 13.63
N LEU A 61 16.13 6.66 14.69
CA LEU A 61 15.37 6.73 15.94
C LEU A 61 15.36 8.14 16.54
N LYS A 62 16.50 8.88 16.46
CA LYS A 62 16.60 10.21 17.04
C LYS A 62 15.71 11.21 16.31
N LYS A 63 15.83 11.27 14.99
CA LYS A 63 15.05 12.19 14.16
C LYS A 63 13.56 11.89 14.21
N LEU A 64 13.22 10.60 14.25
CA LEU A 64 11.85 10.14 14.37
C LEU A 64 11.23 10.53 15.73
N ASP A 65 12.01 10.41 16.84
CA ASP A 65 11.60 10.82 18.18
C ASP A 65 11.31 12.34 18.26
N GLU A 66 12.20 13.16 17.67
CA GLU A 66 12.00 14.60 17.58
C GLU A 66 10.76 14.98 16.72
N THR A 67 10.39 14.11 15.77
CA THR A 67 9.27 14.36 14.84
C THR A 67 7.92 13.96 15.41
N ILE A 68 7.85 12.87 16.16
CA ILE A 68 6.60 12.31 16.70
C ILE A 68 6.06 13.12 17.89
N ASP A 69 6.89 13.95 18.52
CA ASP A 69 6.52 14.72 19.70
C ASP A 69 5.33 15.63 19.44
N GLY A 70 4.33 15.56 20.33
CA GLY A 70 3.07 16.32 20.24
C GLY A 70 2.10 15.83 19.15
N CYS A 71 2.30 14.66 18.55
CA CYS A 71 1.30 14.04 17.69
C CYS A 71 0.25 13.30 18.50
N ASP A 72 -1.00 13.30 18.03
CA ASP A 72 -2.13 12.56 18.62
C ASP A 72 -2.14 11.10 18.14
N GLY A 73 -1.63 10.86 16.91
CA GLY A 73 -1.63 9.54 16.29
C GLY A 73 -0.55 9.37 15.21
N VAL A 74 -0.32 8.11 14.85
CA VAL A 74 0.63 7.68 13.81
C VAL A 74 -0.07 6.77 12.83
N VAL A 75 0.16 7.00 11.52
CA VAL A 75 -0.20 6.04 10.47
C VAL A 75 1.07 5.67 9.71
N HIS A 76 1.42 4.39 9.76
CA HIS A 76 2.71 3.90 9.28
C HIS A 76 2.61 3.23 7.92
N PHE A 77 2.94 3.99 6.87
CA PHE A 77 3.04 3.49 5.49
C PHE A 77 4.48 3.16 5.07
N ALA A 78 5.49 3.74 5.74
CA ALA A 78 6.88 3.57 5.33
C ALA A 78 7.27 2.10 5.30
N ALA A 79 7.59 1.61 4.10
CA ALA A 79 7.99 0.24 3.84
C ALA A 79 8.73 0.13 2.51
N GLU A 80 9.68 -0.79 2.41
CA GLU A 80 10.10 -1.33 1.13
C GLU A 80 9.04 -2.31 0.63
N SER A 81 8.56 -2.20 -0.64
CA SER A 81 7.33 -2.89 -1.09
C SER A 81 7.41 -3.61 -2.44
N HIS A 82 8.57 -3.67 -3.10
CA HIS A 82 8.71 -4.33 -4.40
C HIS A 82 9.19 -5.77 -4.25
N VAL A 83 8.35 -6.75 -4.59
CA VAL A 83 8.64 -8.18 -4.40
C VAL A 83 9.92 -8.61 -5.11
N ASP A 84 10.11 -8.25 -6.41
CA ASP A 84 11.29 -8.68 -7.15
C ASP A 84 12.59 -8.10 -6.58
N ARG A 85 12.57 -6.85 -6.10
CA ARG A 85 13.71 -6.25 -5.37
C ARG A 85 13.99 -7.00 -4.07
N SER A 86 12.95 -7.45 -3.35
CA SER A 86 13.13 -8.22 -2.10
C SER A 86 13.77 -9.59 -2.34
N ILE A 87 13.53 -10.20 -3.50
CA ILE A 87 14.17 -11.45 -3.91
C ILE A 87 15.65 -11.22 -4.25
N ALA A 88 15.96 -10.09 -4.88
CA ALA A 88 17.33 -9.74 -5.23
C ALA A 88 18.19 -9.35 -4.00
N ASP A 89 17.63 -8.51 -3.10
CA ASP A 89 18.27 -8.12 -1.83
C ASP A 89 17.20 -7.88 -0.74
N PRO A 90 17.08 -8.79 0.24
CA PRO A 90 16.12 -8.64 1.33
C PRO A 90 16.55 -7.64 2.42
N SER A 91 17.82 -7.19 2.45
CA SER A 91 18.37 -6.41 3.57
C SER A 91 17.64 -5.08 3.80
N PRO A 92 17.35 -4.26 2.78
CA PRO A 92 16.60 -3.02 2.98
C PRO A 92 15.16 -3.26 3.50
N PHE A 93 14.55 -4.40 3.12
CA PHE A 93 13.21 -4.78 3.58
C PHE A 93 13.21 -5.15 5.07
N ILE A 94 14.23 -5.88 5.54
CA ILE A 94 14.37 -6.21 6.95
C ILE A 94 14.60 -4.93 7.77
N GLU A 95 15.48 -4.06 7.31
CA GLU A 95 15.79 -2.81 7.99
C GLU A 95 14.55 -1.91 8.07
N THR A 96 13.94 -1.58 6.94
CA THR A 96 12.81 -0.65 6.93
C THR A 96 11.56 -1.26 7.55
N ASN A 97 11.16 -2.48 7.14
CA ASN A 97 9.87 -3.02 7.53
C ASN A 97 9.88 -3.57 8.96
N CYS A 98 10.99 -4.18 9.42
CA CYS A 98 11.06 -4.75 10.76
C CYS A 98 11.63 -3.76 11.78
N THR A 99 12.86 -3.25 11.54
CA THR A 99 13.52 -2.33 12.49
C THR A 99 12.78 -1.00 12.55
N GLY A 100 12.36 -0.45 11.40
CA GLY A 100 11.57 0.79 11.36
C GLY A 100 10.24 0.66 12.12
N THR A 101 9.53 -0.48 12.00
CA THR A 101 8.31 -0.75 12.78
C THR A 101 8.60 -0.85 14.28
N ALA A 102 9.67 -1.56 14.67
CA ALA A 102 10.05 -1.66 16.10
C ALA A 102 10.36 -0.27 16.70
N ASN A 103 11.11 0.57 15.99
CA ASN A 103 11.39 1.94 16.40
C ASN A 103 10.10 2.76 16.64
N LEU A 104 9.14 2.65 15.72
CA LEU A 104 7.85 3.33 15.89
C LEU A 104 7.07 2.79 17.09
N CYS A 105 7.06 1.47 17.33
CA CYS A 105 6.41 0.89 18.49
C CYS A 105 6.99 1.47 19.80
N GLU A 106 8.31 1.57 19.91
CA GLU A 106 8.98 2.17 21.07
C GLU A 106 8.61 3.64 21.25
N LEU A 107 8.65 4.42 20.15
CA LEU A 107 8.38 5.86 20.21
C LEU A 107 6.91 6.19 20.47
N VAL A 108 5.98 5.41 19.93
CA VAL A 108 4.55 5.52 20.23
C VAL A 108 4.30 5.33 21.73
N LEU A 109 4.92 4.33 22.36
CA LEU A 109 4.82 4.10 23.80
C LEU A 109 5.49 5.22 24.61
N LYS A 110 6.73 5.58 24.24
CA LYS A 110 7.50 6.63 24.92
C LYS A 110 6.76 7.96 24.93
N ASN A 111 6.21 8.36 23.79
CA ASN A 111 5.52 9.64 23.61
C ASN A 111 4.03 9.58 23.96
N LYS A 112 3.53 8.43 24.46
CA LYS A 112 2.14 8.21 24.88
C LYS A 112 1.12 8.55 23.78
N ILE A 113 1.47 8.21 22.54
CA ILE A 113 0.58 8.39 21.38
C ILE A 113 -0.66 7.51 21.58
N GLU A 114 -1.85 8.05 21.36
CA GLU A 114 -3.10 7.36 21.66
C GLU A 114 -3.58 6.40 20.56
N LYS A 115 -3.16 6.66 19.30
CA LYS A 115 -3.58 5.93 18.11
C LYS A 115 -2.40 5.59 17.21
N TYR A 116 -2.28 4.31 16.86
CA TYR A 116 -1.29 3.84 15.91
C TYR A 116 -1.94 2.88 14.92
N VAL A 117 -1.93 3.23 13.63
CA VAL A 117 -2.38 2.34 12.55
C VAL A 117 -1.16 1.88 11.75
N HIS A 118 -0.94 0.56 11.73
CA HIS A 118 0.10 -0.07 10.94
C HIS A 118 -0.48 -0.59 9.63
N ILE A 119 0.08 -0.14 8.50
CA ILE A 119 -0.36 -0.58 7.17
C ILE A 119 0.44 -1.81 6.77
N SER A 120 -0.24 -2.95 6.69
CA SER A 120 0.28 -4.24 6.25
C SER A 120 -0.14 -4.55 4.79
N THR A 121 -0.37 -5.82 4.46
CA THR A 121 -0.77 -6.32 3.14
C THR A 121 -1.43 -7.69 3.29
N ASP A 122 -2.32 -8.04 2.37
CA ASP A 122 -2.90 -9.39 2.25
C ASP A 122 -1.86 -10.46 1.87
N GLU A 123 -0.74 -10.07 1.27
CA GLU A 123 0.35 -10.98 0.89
C GLU A 123 0.97 -11.72 2.09
N VAL A 124 0.76 -11.25 3.33
CA VAL A 124 1.24 -11.93 4.54
C VAL A 124 0.60 -13.30 4.76
N TYR A 125 -0.59 -13.52 4.19
CA TYR A 125 -1.29 -14.81 4.28
C TYR A 125 -0.76 -15.87 3.30
N GLY A 126 -0.11 -15.45 2.20
CA GLY A 126 0.27 -16.31 1.09
C GLY A 126 -0.89 -16.59 0.14
N SER A 127 -0.79 -17.69 -0.63
CA SER A 127 -1.76 -18.03 -1.67
C SER A 127 -2.93 -18.86 -1.13
N ILE A 128 -4.16 -18.59 -1.59
CA ILE A 128 -5.36 -19.33 -1.25
C ILE A 128 -6.13 -19.79 -2.50
N GLY A 129 -6.37 -21.11 -2.62
CA GLY A 129 -7.11 -21.65 -3.75
C GLY A 129 -6.51 -21.31 -5.12
N ASN A 130 -7.22 -21.67 -6.19
CA ASN A 130 -6.75 -21.42 -7.55
C ASN A 130 -7.80 -20.72 -8.44
N LYS A 131 -9.02 -20.52 -7.93
CA LYS A 131 -10.15 -19.94 -8.68
C LYS A 131 -10.85 -18.88 -7.85
N ILE A 132 -11.43 -17.91 -8.53
CA ILE A 132 -12.28 -16.89 -7.93
C ILE A 132 -13.40 -17.56 -7.12
N GLY A 133 -13.62 -17.08 -5.88
CA GLY A 133 -14.64 -17.62 -4.98
C GLY A 133 -14.25 -18.88 -4.19
N GLU A 134 -13.05 -19.42 -4.34
CA GLU A 134 -12.56 -20.57 -3.55
C GLU A 134 -12.03 -20.15 -2.16
N GLY A 135 -12.90 -19.59 -1.31
CA GLY A 135 -12.54 -19.15 0.04
C GLY A 135 -11.78 -17.81 0.06
N SER A 136 -11.59 -17.30 1.26
CA SER A 136 -10.84 -16.06 1.54
C SER A 136 -10.24 -16.15 2.95
N PHE A 137 -9.07 -15.54 3.15
CA PHE A 137 -8.43 -15.48 4.47
C PHE A 137 -9.18 -14.53 5.40
N THR A 138 -9.32 -14.93 6.65
CA THR A 138 -9.76 -14.10 7.76
C THR A 138 -8.55 -13.58 8.54
N GLU A 139 -8.77 -12.65 9.45
CA GLU A 139 -7.71 -12.09 10.29
C GLU A 139 -7.10 -13.11 11.26
N GLU A 140 -7.82 -14.22 11.53
CA GLU A 140 -7.37 -15.32 12.41
C GLU A 140 -6.52 -16.38 11.68
N ASP A 141 -6.48 -16.33 10.34
CA ASP A 141 -5.71 -17.30 9.56
C ASP A 141 -4.20 -17.12 9.77
N PRO A 142 -3.42 -18.22 9.77
CA PRO A 142 -1.99 -18.16 9.98
C PRO A 142 -1.28 -17.44 8.82
N LEU A 143 -0.26 -16.65 9.16
CA LEU A 143 0.59 -15.99 8.18
C LEU A 143 1.54 -17.00 7.52
N ARG A 144 1.55 -17.06 6.18
CA ARG A 144 2.36 -17.97 5.36
C ARG A 144 2.97 -17.26 4.16
N PRO A 145 3.75 -16.19 4.37
CA PRO A 145 4.28 -15.38 3.30
C PRO A 145 5.22 -16.19 2.39
N SER A 146 5.19 -15.91 1.08
CA SER A 146 5.94 -16.63 0.05
C SER A 146 7.13 -15.84 -0.53
N SER A 147 7.27 -14.56 -0.15
CA SER A 147 8.37 -13.69 -0.61
C SER A 147 9.08 -13.02 0.57
N PRO A 148 10.35 -12.57 0.41
CA PRO A 148 11.03 -11.80 1.45
C PRO A 148 10.27 -10.53 1.83
N TYR A 149 9.66 -9.82 0.88
CA TYR A 149 8.77 -8.68 1.16
C TYR A 149 7.63 -9.07 2.09
N SER A 150 6.80 -10.04 1.69
CA SER A 150 5.65 -10.45 2.50
C SER A 150 6.07 -11.05 3.86
N ALA A 151 7.23 -11.70 3.92
CA ALA A 151 7.79 -12.19 5.19
C ALA A 151 8.17 -11.04 6.13
N THR A 152 8.78 -9.96 5.63
CA THR A 152 9.11 -8.79 6.45
C THR A 152 7.86 -8.01 6.89
N LYS A 153 6.81 -7.96 6.06
CA LYS A 153 5.51 -7.38 6.46
C LYS A 153 4.82 -8.22 7.53
N ALA A 154 4.83 -9.57 7.39
CA ALA A 154 4.32 -10.46 8.43
C ALA A 154 5.11 -10.32 9.75
N ALA A 155 6.44 -10.19 9.68
CA ALA A 155 7.28 -9.92 10.84
C ALA A 155 6.93 -8.57 11.50
N ALA A 156 6.68 -7.52 10.70
CA ALA A 156 6.26 -6.21 11.19
C ALA A 156 4.92 -6.27 11.94
N ASP A 157 3.93 -7.00 11.41
CA ASP A 157 2.66 -7.27 12.09
C ASP A 157 2.88 -7.93 13.45
N LEU A 158 3.69 -9.00 13.49
CA LEU A 158 3.98 -9.74 14.72
C LEU A 158 4.77 -8.91 15.72
N ILE A 159 5.69 -8.05 15.27
CA ILE A 159 6.41 -7.10 16.14
C ILE A 159 5.39 -6.15 16.78
N ALA A 160 4.54 -5.48 15.99
CA ALA A 160 3.56 -4.53 16.50
C ALA A 160 2.58 -5.19 17.50
N LEU A 161 2.06 -6.39 17.18
CA LEU A 161 1.19 -7.15 18.07
C LEU A 161 1.91 -7.61 19.35
N SER A 162 3.19 -7.98 19.28
CA SER A 162 3.97 -8.32 20.46
C SER A 162 4.12 -7.15 21.43
N TYR A 163 4.33 -5.94 20.90
CA TYR A 163 4.35 -4.70 21.71
C TYR A 163 2.99 -4.38 22.30
N HIS A 164 1.90 -4.67 21.59
CA HIS A 164 0.56 -4.57 22.16
C HIS A 164 0.39 -5.51 23.35
N HIS A 165 0.69 -6.79 23.19
CA HIS A 165 0.53 -7.80 24.23
C HIS A 165 1.42 -7.56 25.46
N THR A 166 2.66 -7.09 25.26
CA THR A 166 3.62 -6.91 26.33
C THR A 166 3.57 -5.55 27.01
N HIS A 167 3.24 -4.50 26.25
CA HIS A 167 3.35 -3.11 26.71
C HIS A 167 2.07 -2.30 26.53
N GLY A 168 1.00 -2.88 25.95
CA GLY A 168 -0.25 -2.17 25.74
C GLY A 168 -0.17 -1.15 24.59
N LEU A 169 0.72 -1.35 23.60
CA LEU A 169 0.81 -0.48 22.44
C LEU A 169 -0.56 -0.28 21.80
N PRO A 170 -1.02 0.96 21.53
CA PRO A 170 -2.35 1.23 21.00
C PRO A 170 -2.41 1.03 19.47
N VAL A 171 -1.89 -0.09 18.97
CA VAL A 171 -1.83 -0.38 17.53
C VAL A 171 -3.11 -1.07 17.04
N SER A 172 -3.58 -0.67 15.87
CA SER A 172 -4.48 -1.44 15.02
C SER A 172 -3.77 -1.70 13.69
N ILE A 173 -3.92 -2.91 13.14
CA ILE A 173 -3.28 -3.28 11.87
C ILE A 173 -4.34 -3.35 10.79
N ILE A 174 -4.04 -2.82 9.59
CA ILE A 174 -4.88 -3.00 8.41
C ILE A 174 -4.10 -3.75 7.33
N ARG A 175 -4.73 -4.76 6.73
CA ARG A 175 -4.20 -5.56 5.61
C ARG A 175 -5.06 -5.29 4.37
N PRO A 176 -4.71 -4.29 3.56
CA PRO A 176 -5.41 -4.03 2.32
C PRO A 176 -5.07 -5.08 1.25
N SER A 177 -6.00 -5.30 0.32
CA SER A 177 -5.74 -6.01 -0.93
C SER A 177 -4.93 -5.16 -1.91
N ASN A 178 -4.71 -5.64 -3.15
CA ASN A 178 -3.90 -4.91 -4.13
C ASN A 178 -4.54 -3.55 -4.48
N ASN A 179 -3.79 -2.49 -4.26
CA ASN A 179 -4.26 -1.13 -4.52
C ASN A 179 -3.97 -0.65 -5.94
N TYR A 180 -4.85 0.21 -6.47
CA TYR A 180 -4.65 0.92 -7.72
C TYR A 180 -5.20 2.35 -7.66
N GLY A 181 -4.70 3.24 -8.52
CA GLY A 181 -5.15 4.62 -8.58
C GLY A 181 -4.08 5.59 -9.08
N PRO A 182 -4.38 6.90 -9.06
CA PRO A 182 -3.44 7.98 -9.35
C PRO A 182 -2.19 7.95 -8.46
N ASN A 183 -1.04 8.41 -9.00
CA ASN A 183 0.25 8.47 -8.29
C ASN A 183 0.86 7.11 -7.86
N GLN A 184 0.36 5.98 -8.37
CA GLN A 184 1.01 4.70 -8.15
C GLN A 184 2.27 4.59 -8.99
N PHE A 185 3.40 4.21 -8.35
CA PHE A 185 4.72 4.15 -9.02
C PHE A 185 4.70 3.18 -10.22
N PRO A 186 5.27 3.55 -11.39
CA PRO A 186 5.09 2.84 -12.67
C PRO A 186 5.84 1.51 -12.79
N GLU A 187 6.27 0.89 -11.69
CA GLU A 187 6.77 -0.49 -11.62
C GLU A 187 5.66 -1.51 -11.29
N LYS A 188 4.53 -1.05 -10.70
CA LYS A 188 3.40 -1.92 -10.34
C LYS A 188 2.56 -2.23 -11.57
N ILE A 189 1.92 -3.40 -11.58
CA ILE A 189 1.29 -3.98 -12.79
C ILE A 189 0.34 -3.01 -13.53
N ILE A 190 -0.57 -2.33 -12.81
CA ILE A 190 -1.54 -1.41 -13.45
C ILE A 190 -0.82 -0.22 -14.09
N PRO A 191 -0.04 0.60 -13.36
CA PRO A 191 0.63 1.74 -13.97
C PRO A 191 1.72 1.32 -14.98
N LEU A 192 2.40 0.21 -14.77
CA LEU A 192 3.36 -0.32 -15.75
C LEU A 192 2.68 -0.63 -17.08
N PHE A 193 1.53 -1.32 -17.04
CA PHE A 193 0.79 -1.66 -18.25
C PHE A 193 0.24 -0.40 -18.92
N ILE A 194 -0.38 0.50 -18.17
CA ILE A 194 -0.90 1.77 -18.73
C ILE A 194 0.22 2.54 -19.42
N THR A 195 1.34 2.79 -18.74
CA THR A 195 2.43 3.60 -19.30
C THR A 195 3.10 2.93 -20.50
N ASN A 196 3.23 1.60 -20.51
CA ASN A 196 3.69 0.86 -21.68
C ASN A 196 2.73 1.01 -22.86
N LEU A 197 1.44 0.81 -22.65
CA LEU A 197 0.43 0.91 -23.69
C LEU A 197 0.36 2.32 -24.29
N LEU A 198 0.47 3.37 -23.47
CA LEU A 198 0.51 4.76 -23.92
C LEU A 198 1.75 5.09 -24.79
N GLU A 199 2.80 4.29 -24.67
CA GLU A 199 4.03 4.40 -25.49
C GLU A 199 4.08 3.37 -26.64
N GLY A 200 3.04 2.55 -26.81
CA GLY A 200 3.03 1.46 -27.80
C GLY A 200 4.03 0.34 -27.49
N LYS A 201 4.43 0.20 -26.23
CA LYS A 201 5.37 -0.83 -25.74
C LYS A 201 4.61 -2.08 -25.27
N PRO A 202 5.26 -3.27 -25.31
CA PRO A 202 4.66 -4.49 -24.80
C PRO A 202 4.37 -4.44 -23.29
N VAL A 203 3.30 -5.14 -22.88
CA VAL A 203 2.98 -5.38 -21.48
C VAL A 203 3.39 -6.80 -21.09
N PRO A 204 4.30 -6.97 -20.12
CA PRO A 204 4.81 -8.28 -19.73
C PRO A 204 3.78 -9.02 -18.87
N LEU A 205 3.25 -10.13 -19.37
CA LEU A 205 2.35 -11.00 -18.64
C LEU A 205 3.11 -12.22 -18.11
N TYR A 206 3.28 -12.33 -16.80
CA TYR A 206 4.00 -13.41 -16.16
C TYR A 206 3.28 -14.76 -16.33
N GLY A 207 4.01 -15.81 -16.71
CA GLY A 207 3.53 -17.18 -16.80
C GLY A 207 2.33 -17.34 -17.74
N ASP A 208 1.24 -17.91 -17.22
CA ASP A 208 -0.01 -18.09 -17.96
C ASP A 208 -0.97 -16.88 -17.86
N GLY A 209 -0.66 -15.91 -16.98
CA GLY A 209 -1.46 -14.72 -16.73
C GLY A 209 -2.71 -14.96 -15.86
N LEU A 210 -2.87 -16.16 -15.32
CA LEU A 210 -4.05 -16.55 -14.53
C LEU A 210 -3.88 -16.35 -13.02
N ASN A 211 -2.84 -15.62 -12.58
CA ASN A 211 -2.72 -15.18 -11.18
C ASN A 211 -3.86 -14.20 -10.87
N ILE A 212 -4.54 -14.42 -9.74
CA ILE A 212 -5.73 -13.67 -9.34
C ILE A 212 -5.37 -12.68 -8.24
N ARG A 213 -5.86 -11.45 -8.37
CA ARG A 213 -5.71 -10.37 -7.38
C ARG A 213 -7.05 -9.73 -7.11
N ASP A 214 -7.28 -9.34 -5.86
CA ASP A 214 -8.39 -8.48 -5.47
C ASP A 214 -7.93 -7.01 -5.57
N TRP A 215 -8.65 -6.20 -6.32
CA TRP A 215 -8.27 -4.83 -6.64
C TRP A 215 -9.10 -3.81 -5.88
N CYS A 216 -8.46 -3.06 -4.98
CA CYS A 216 -9.06 -2.00 -4.20
C CYS A 216 -8.60 -0.62 -4.69
N ASN A 217 -9.54 0.29 -4.91
CA ASN A 217 -9.19 1.66 -5.23
C ASN A 217 -8.50 2.34 -4.05
N VAL A 218 -7.49 3.17 -4.31
CA VAL A 218 -6.72 3.85 -3.26
C VAL A 218 -7.60 4.74 -2.37
N GLU A 219 -8.66 5.34 -2.92
CA GLU A 219 -9.61 6.15 -2.15
C GLU A 219 -10.38 5.29 -1.14
N ASP A 220 -10.86 4.10 -1.55
CA ASP A 220 -11.51 3.14 -0.65
C ASP A 220 -10.55 2.65 0.45
N THR A 221 -9.29 2.41 0.10
CA THR A 221 -8.27 2.05 1.09
C THR A 221 -8.02 3.19 2.09
N CYS A 222 -7.99 4.45 1.62
CA CYS A 222 -7.89 5.60 2.52
C CYS A 222 -9.10 5.70 3.47
N GLU A 223 -10.33 5.40 3.00
CA GLU A 223 -11.52 5.32 3.85
C GLU A 223 -11.43 4.18 4.86
N ALA A 224 -10.88 3.01 4.47
CA ALA A 224 -10.63 1.90 5.39
C ALA A 224 -9.67 2.29 6.51
N ILE A 225 -8.54 2.93 6.15
CA ILE A 225 -7.54 3.40 7.11
C ILE A 225 -8.15 4.43 8.07
N ASP A 226 -8.91 5.38 7.56
CA ASP A 226 -9.60 6.41 8.36
C ASP A 226 -10.62 5.79 9.33
N THR A 227 -11.36 4.77 8.87
CA THR A 227 -12.29 4.01 9.70
C THR A 227 -11.56 3.29 10.83
N VAL A 228 -10.45 2.61 10.54
CA VAL A 228 -9.64 1.94 11.56
C VAL A 228 -8.98 2.93 12.52
N LEU A 229 -8.47 4.07 12.03
CA LEU A 229 -7.91 5.13 12.88
C LEU A 229 -8.94 5.68 13.88
N LYS A 230 -10.20 5.84 13.45
CA LYS A 230 -11.28 6.42 14.27
C LYS A 230 -11.97 5.42 15.17
N LYS A 231 -12.20 4.18 14.70
CA LYS A 231 -13.07 3.18 15.32
C LYS A 231 -12.38 1.84 15.61
N GLY A 232 -11.17 1.61 15.10
CA GLY A 232 -10.46 0.35 15.28
C GLY A 232 -10.13 0.07 16.74
N GLU A 233 -10.25 -1.19 17.15
CA GLU A 233 -9.86 -1.66 18.48
C GLU A 233 -8.35 -1.90 18.54
N LYS A 234 -7.75 -1.53 19.68
CA LYS A 234 -6.33 -1.72 19.93
C LYS A 234 -5.99 -3.21 19.99
N GLY A 235 -4.93 -3.60 19.30
CA GLY A 235 -4.50 -4.99 19.17
C GLY A 235 -5.24 -5.77 18.09
N CYS A 236 -6.22 -5.18 17.41
CA CYS A 236 -6.96 -5.84 16.34
C CYS A 236 -6.31 -5.67 14.97
N VAL A 237 -6.51 -6.68 14.13
CA VAL A 237 -6.17 -6.69 12.71
C VAL A 237 -7.46 -6.58 11.90
N TYR A 238 -7.41 -5.86 10.79
CA TYR A 238 -8.54 -5.65 9.89
C TYR A 238 -8.12 -5.92 8.44
N ASN A 239 -8.76 -6.86 7.79
CA ASN A 239 -8.64 -7.05 6.35
C ASN A 239 -9.48 -6.00 5.61
N ALA A 240 -8.93 -5.43 4.54
CA ALA A 240 -9.60 -4.42 3.72
C ALA A 240 -9.49 -4.78 2.23
N GLY A 241 -10.26 -5.76 1.79
CA GLY A 241 -10.41 -6.17 0.40
C GLY A 241 -11.69 -5.61 -0.22
N ALA A 242 -11.65 -5.34 -1.51
CA ALA A 242 -12.79 -4.82 -2.25
C ALA A 242 -13.67 -5.91 -2.89
N GLY A 243 -13.21 -7.16 -2.95
CA GLY A 243 -13.91 -8.27 -3.60
C GLY A 243 -13.90 -8.20 -5.13
N ASN A 244 -13.02 -7.40 -5.72
CA ASN A 244 -12.87 -7.24 -7.16
C ASN A 244 -11.77 -8.17 -7.71
N GLU A 245 -11.96 -9.48 -7.55
CA GLU A 245 -11.01 -10.47 -8.02
C GLU A 245 -10.95 -10.50 -9.55
N LYS A 246 -9.74 -10.35 -10.12
CA LYS A 246 -9.47 -10.46 -11.56
C LYS A 246 -8.17 -11.23 -11.77
N THR A 247 -8.12 -11.98 -12.87
CA THR A 247 -6.84 -12.52 -13.36
C THR A 247 -5.98 -11.39 -13.96
N ASN A 248 -4.66 -11.55 -13.94
CA ASN A 248 -3.77 -10.59 -14.59
C ASN A 248 -4.03 -10.49 -16.10
N LEU A 249 -4.52 -11.56 -16.74
CA LEU A 249 -4.89 -11.55 -18.15
C LEU A 249 -6.15 -10.70 -18.39
N GLU A 250 -7.23 -10.88 -17.59
CA GLU A 250 -8.43 -10.04 -17.67
C GLU A 250 -8.10 -8.57 -17.44
N LEU A 251 -7.24 -8.27 -16.47
CA LEU A 251 -6.75 -6.91 -16.24
C LEU A 251 -6.00 -6.35 -17.45
N ALA A 252 -5.08 -7.11 -18.04
CA ALA A 252 -4.32 -6.70 -19.21
C ALA A 252 -5.23 -6.42 -20.41
N GLU A 253 -6.19 -7.30 -20.68
CA GLU A 253 -7.17 -7.12 -21.77
C GLU A 253 -8.03 -5.87 -21.55
N LYS A 254 -8.44 -5.60 -20.31
CA LYS A 254 -9.22 -4.40 -19.98
C LYS A 254 -8.39 -3.12 -20.15
N LEU A 255 -7.13 -3.12 -19.74
CA LEU A 255 -6.25 -1.96 -19.92
C LEU A 255 -5.94 -1.70 -21.40
N ILE A 256 -5.82 -2.73 -22.23
CA ILE A 256 -5.68 -2.59 -23.68
C ILE A 256 -6.91 -1.89 -24.27
N GLU A 257 -8.13 -2.31 -23.88
CA GLU A 257 -9.37 -1.67 -24.30
C GLU A 257 -9.40 -0.19 -23.91
N LEU A 258 -9.09 0.15 -22.66
CA LEU A 258 -9.12 1.51 -22.13
C LEU A 258 -8.03 2.42 -22.71
N CYS A 259 -6.91 1.85 -23.13
CA CYS A 259 -5.82 2.58 -23.77
C CYS A 259 -5.95 2.65 -25.32
N ASP A 260 -6.97 2.03 -25.89
CA ASP A 260 -7.15 1.90 -27.36
C ASP A 260 -5.91 1.31 -28.05
N ALA A 261 -5.36 0.25 -27.45
CA ALA A 261 -4.12 -0.38 -27.86
C ALA A 261 -4.35 -1.75 -28.53
N ASP A 262 -3.33 -2.25 -29.25
CA ASP A 262 -3.42 -3.55 -29.93
C ASP A 262 -3.18 -4.71 -28.95
N LYS A 263 -4.01 -5.78 -29.04
CA LYS A 263 -3.88 -6.98 -28.19
C LYS A 263 -2.56 -7.72 -28.38
N SER A 264 -1.86 -7.54 -29.52
CA SER A 264 -0.54 -8.12 -29.75
C SER A 264 0.55 -7.59 -28.82
N LEU A 265 0.27 -6.48 -28.11
CA LEU A 265 1.19 -5.94 -27.10
C LEU A 265 1.24 -6.78 -25.82
N ILE A 266 0.31 -7.72 -25.58
CA ILE A 266 0.43 -8.68 -24.47
C ILE A 266 1.55 -9.68 -24.81
N GLN A 267 2.64 -9.64 -24.04
CA GLN A 267 3.76 -10.56 -24.20
C GLN A 267 3.95 -11.41 -22.96
N LYS A 268 3.81 -12.74 -23.12
CA LYS A 268 4.08 -13.68 -22.03
C LYS A 268 5.58 -13.69 -21.72
N THR A 269 5.89 -13.63 -20.43
CA THR A 269 7.25 -13.70 -19.91
C THR A 269 7.40 -14.87 -18.94
N THR A 270 8.65 -15.21 -18.60
CA THR A 270 8.93 -16.21 -17.55
C THR A 270 8.31 -15.78 -16.24
N ASP A 271 7.67 -16.71 -15.55
CA ASP A 271 7.07 -16.43 -14.25
C ASP A 271 8.15 -16.20 -13.18
N ARG A 272 7.83 -15.39 -12.18
CA ARG A 272 8.77 -15.13 -11.07
C ARG A 272 8.75 -16.28 -10.06
N ALA A 273 9.86 -16.46 -9.34
CA ALA A 273 9.94 -17.42 -8.26
C ALA A 273 8.97 -17.04 -7.12
N GLY A 274 8.28 -18.04 -6.54
CA GLY A 274 7.35 -17.83 -5.42
C GLY A 274 6.12 -16.98 -5.77
N HIS A 275 5.69 -16.99 -7.04
CA HIS A 275 4.53 -16.19 -7.47
C HIS A 275 3.22 -16.82 -6.99
N ASP A 276 2.61 -16.24 -5.98
CA ASP A 276 1.32 -16.67 -5.43
C ASP A 276 0.23 -16.67 -6.48
N ARG A 277 -0.55 -17.74 -6.50
CA ARG A 277 -1.62 -17.92 -7.50
C ARG A 277 -2.80 -16.99 -7.27
N ARG A 278 -3.24 -16.84 -6.02
CA ARG A 278 -4.42 -16.05 -5.70
C ARG A 278 -4.30 -15.43 -4.31
N TYR A 279 -4.68 -14.16 -4.22
CA TYR A 279 -4.95 -13.47 -2.97
C TYR A 279 -6.43 -13.19 -2.84
N SER A 280 -7.00 -13.50 -1.67
CA SER A 280 -8.38 -13.16 -1.33
C SER A 280 -8.54 -13.07 0.17
N ILE A 281 -9.11 -11.99 0.65
CA ILE A 281 -9.31 -11.71 2.06
C ILE A 281 -10.78 -11.41 2.36
N ASN A 282 -11.22 -11.80 3.54
CA ASN A 282 -12.56 -11.52 4.04
C ASN A 282 -12.54 -10.21 4.84
N SER A 283 -13.38 -9.27 4.47
CA SER A 283 -13.45 -7.92 5.09
C SER A 283 -14.62 -7.76 6.06
N ASN A 284 -15.21 -8.85 6.55
CA ASN A 284 -16.40 -8.78 7.42
C ASN A 284 -16.14 -8.00 8.72
N LEU A 285 -14.92 -8.07 9.27
CA LEU A 285 -14.60 -7.39 10.52
C LEU A 285 -14.59 -5.87 10.35
N ILE A 286 -13.95 -5.34 9.30
CA ILE A 286 -13.95 -3.91 9.03
C ILE A 286 -15.33 -3.41 8.57
N HIS A 287 -16.13 -4.25 7.92
CA HIS A 287 -17.53 -3.93 7.56
C HIS A 287 -18.38 -3.65 8.81
N GLN A 288 -18.10 -4.32 9.93
CA GLN A 288 -18.79 -4.04 11.22
C GLN A 288 -18.46 -2.65 11.78
N LEU A 289 -17.31 -2.07 11.40
CA LEU A 289 -16.96 -0.69 11.72
C LEU A 289 -17.66 0.34 10.81
N GLY A 290 -18.35 -0.14 9.76
CA GLY A 290 -19.11 0.67 8.81
C GLY A 290 -18.37 1.03 7.52
N TRP A 291 -17.17 0.46 7.27
CA TRP A 291 -16.48 0.62 5.99
C TRP A 291 -16.99 -0.40 4.97
N HIS A 292 -17.20 0.05 3.75
CA HIS A 292 -17.42 -0.77 2.56
C HIS A 292 -16.74 -0.10 1.36
N PRO A 293 -16.17 -0.86 0.41
CA PRO A 293 -15.64 -0.27 -0.80
C PRO A 293 -16.78 0.32 -1.65
N GLU A 294 -16.63 1.55 -2.12
CA GLU A 294 -17.66 2.27 -2.87
C GLU A 294 -17.28 2.42 -4.36
N CYS A 295 -15.99 2.30 -4.68
CA CYS A 295 -15.51 2.48 -6.05
C CYS A 295 -15.81 1.25 -6.90
N ASP A 296 -16.63 1.41 -7.93
CA ASP A 296 -16.77 0.42 -8.99
C ASP A 296 -15.43 0.22 -9.71
N PHE A 297 -14.98 -1.03 -9.84
CA PHE A 297 -13.67 -1.35 -10.39
C PHE A 297 -13.45 -0.81 -11.80
N GLU A 298 -14.43 -0.97 -12.69
CA GLU A 298 -14.32 -0.55 -14.09
C GLU A 298 -14.19 0.98 -14.18
N LYS A 299 -15.03 1.70 -13.46
CA LYS A 299 -14.98 3.18 -13.42
C LYS A 299 -13.71 3.70 -12.76
N GLY A 300 -13.25 3.04 -11.69
CA GLY A 300 -11.99 3.38 -11.01
C GLY A 300 -10.79 3.17 -11.93
N LEU A 301 -10.79 2.08 -12.71
CA LEU A 301 -9.73 1.78 -13.66
C LEU A 301 -9.73 2.79 -14.83
N GLU A 302 -10.90 3.15 -15.37
CA GLU A 302 -11.04 4.21 -16.39
C GLU A 302 -10.46 5.54 -15.90
N LYS A 303 -10.83 5.99 -14.69
CA LYS A 303 -10.29 7.21 -14.09
C LYS A 303 -8.77 7.13 -13.91
N THR A 304 -8.26 5.96 -13.53
CA THR A 304 -6.83 5.76 -13.37
C THR A 304 -6.11 5.88 -14.71
N VAL A 305 -6.60 5.23 -15.77
CA VAL A 305 -6.03 5.33 -17.13
C VAL A 305 -6.04 6.78 -17.60
N GLU A 306 -7.16 7.50 -17.42
CA GLU A 306 -7.28 8.89 -17.81
C GLU A 306 -6.29 9.79 -17.06
N TRP A 307 -6.10 9.54 -15.77
CA TRP A 307 -5.10 10.26 -14.98
C TRP A 307 -3.68 10.08 -15.57
N TYR A 308 -3.27 8.85 -15.91
CA TYR A 308 -1.94 8.60 -16.51
C TYR A 308 -1.81 9.24 -17.89
N LYS A 309 -2.88 9.29 -18.72
CA LYS A 309 -2.89 10.00 -19.99
C LYS A 309 -2.61 11.49 -19.81
N GLN A 310 -3.21 12.11 -18.78
CA GLN A 310 -3.12 13.57 -18.52
C GLN A 310 -1.83 13.96 -17.77
N ASN A 311 -1.18 13.01 -17.06
CA ASN A 311 -0.05 13.30 -16.18
C ASN A 311 1.26 12.67 -16.66
N ARG A 312 1.56 12.72 -17.97
CA ARG A 312 2.79 12.17 -18.55
C ARG A 312 4.04 12.76 -17.89
N GLN A 313 4.08 14.05 -17.64
CA GLN A 313 5.19 14.76 -17.00
C GLN A 313 5.50 14.23 -15.58
N TRP A 314 4.54 13.58 -14.91
CA TRP A 314 4.73 12.99 -13.60
C TRP A 314 5.40 11.61 -13.69
N TRP A 315 4.96 10.74 -14.62
CA TRP A 315 5.42 9.35 -14.64
C TRP A 315 6.58 9.08 -15.61
N GLU A 316 6.77 9.86 -16.69
CA GLU A 316 7.87 9.65 -17.66
C GLU A 316 9.25 9.69 -16.97
N PRO A 317 9.59 10.69 -16.12
CA PRO A 317 10.88 10.71 -15.42
C PRO A 317 11.09 9.53 -14.45
N LEU A 318 10.00 8.99 -13.86
CA LEU A 318 10.08 7.88 -12.91
C LEU A 318 10.45 6.54 -13.57
N ARG A 319 10.11 6.38 -14.85
CA ARG A 319 10.45 5.18 -15.62
C ARG A 319 11.92 5.10 -15.98
N ASP A 320 12.53 6.23 -16.30
CA ASP A 320 13.96 6.31 -16.66
C ASP A 320 14.84 6.01 -15.44
N SER A 321 14.38 6.32 -14.22
CA SER A 321 15.08 6.02 -12.98
C SER A 321 14.94 4.56 -12.51
N SER A 322 14.08 3.76 -13.15
CA SER A 322 13.78 2.37 -12.77
C SER A 322 14.58 1.34 -13.60
N GLN A 323 15.33 1.78 -14.61
CA GLN A 323 16.22 0.96 -15.45
C GLN A 323 17.64 1.01 -14.89
#